data_f12e2d3f582d84c092cc40dbbcbcd04f
#
_entry.id   f12e2d3f582d84c092cc40dbbcbcd04f
#
_cell.length_a   1.000
_cell.length_b   1.000
_cell.length_c   1.000
_cell.angle_alpha   90.00
_cell.angle_beta   90.00
_cell.angle_gamma   90.00
#
_symmetry.space_group_name_H-M   'P 1'
#
loop_
_entity.id
_entity.type
_entity.pdbx_description
1 polymer ?
#
loop_
_entity_poly.entity_id
_entity_poly.type
_entity_poly.pdbx_seq_one_letter_code
_entity_poly.pdbx_strand_id
1 'polypeptide(L)'
;MMKKVLLSLCAAAGFVAALPAQAQVFAKPEDAILYRQSAYVLMGNHMGRINAQLKADKPDLAAIQRSAAIIDFASQLPGEGYIAGSETGGARPTRAKPEVFKDPKVKELGGKMREEVVKLAAAAKGGDIAAIRAQFGETGKSCKACHDNFRKD
;
A
#
# COMPACT_ATOMS: atom_id res chain seq x y z
N MET A 1 -7.27 -65.95 -45.88
CA MET A 1 -7.81 -65.36 -44.64
C MET A 1 -6.80 -64.35 -44.11
N MET A 2 -6.93 -63.06 -44.43
CA MET A 2 -6.00 -62.00 -43.98
C MET A 2 -6.64 -61.25 -42.82
N LYS A 3 -5.99 -61.38 -41.63
CA LYS A 3 -6.39 -60.62 -40.42
C LYS A 3 -5.83 -59.20 -40.51
N LYS A 4 -6.72 -58.19 -40.62
CA LYS A 4 -6.35 -56.76 -40.52
C LYS A 4 -6.14 -56.42 -39.05
N VAL A 5 -4.91 -56.03 -38.69
CA VAL A 5 -4.57 -55.46 -37.40
C VAL A 5 -4.75 -53.95 -37.51
N LEU A 6 -5.74 -53.39 -36.80
CA LEU A 6 -5.92 -51.95 -36.63
C LEU A 6 -5.01 -51.47 -35.49
N LEU A 7 -3.99 -50.69 -35.81
CA LEU A 7 -3.24 -49.91 -34.84
C LEU A 7 -4.04 -48.66 -34.48
N SER A 8 -4.56 -48.62 -33.24
CA SER A 8 -5.10 -47.40 -32.64
C SER A 8 -3.98 -46.52 -32.11
N LEU A 9 -3.75 -45.39 -32.75
CA LEU A 9 -2.80 -44.36 -32.32
C LEU A 9 -3.54 -43.44 -31.31
N CYS A 10 -3.31 -43.65 -30.01
CA CYS A 10 -3.78 -42.73 -28.97
C CYS A 10 -2.90 -41.47 -28.97
N ALA A 11 -3.40 -40.38 -29.55
CA ALA A 11 -2.78 -39.06 -29.40
C ALA A 11 -3.11 -38.53 -28.02
N ALA A 12 -2.11 -38.58 -27.12
CA ALA A 12 -2.16 -37.88 -25.83
C ALA A 12 -1.97 -36.36 -26.07
N ALA A 13 -3.07 -35.63 -26.13
CA ALA A 13 -3.03 -34.16 -26.14
C ALA A 13 -2.60 -33.69 -24.74
N GLY A 14 -1.32 -33.32 -24.59
CA GLY A 14 -0.81 -32.68 -23.41
C GLY A 14 -1.45 -31.31 -23.20
N PHE A 15 -2.31 -31.19 -22.20
CA PHE A 15 -2.89 -29.94 -21.76
C PHE A 15 -1.79 -29.14 -21.03
N VAL A 16 -1.11 -28.24 -21.75
CA VAL A 16 -0.21 -27.25 -21.11
C VAL A 16 -1.13 -26.22 -20.46
N ALA A 17 -1.33 -26.35 -19.14
CA ALA A 17 -1.98 -25.34 -18.35
C ALA A 17 -1.13 -24.07 -18.40
N ALA A 18 -1.51 -23.11 -19.22
CA ALA A 18 -0.93 -21.78 -19.20
C ALA A 18 -1.28 -21.14 -17.84
N LEU A 19 -0.29 -21.06 -16.95
CA LEU A 19 -0.41 -20.25 -15.73
C LEU A 19 -0.71 -18.81 -16.17
N PRO A 20 -1.69 -18.14 -15.56
CA PRO A 20 -1.94 -16.74 -15.88
C PRO A 20 -0.65 -15.96 -15.59
N ALA A 21 -0.06 -15.37 -16.62
CA ALA A 21 1.03 -14.43 -16.45
C ALA A 21 0.47 -13.30 -15.58
N GLN A 22 0.87 -13.24 -14.33
CA GLN A 22 0.60 -12.10 -13.46
C GLN A 22 1.22 -10.91 -14.17
N ALA A 23 0.38 -10.03 -14.70
CA ALA A 23 0.85 -8.83 -15.37
C ALA A 23 1.73 -8.07 -14.37
N GLN A 24 3.01 -7.91 -14.70
CA GLN A 24 3.95 -7.20 -13.85
C GLN A 24 3.50 -5.74 -13.83
N VAL A 25 2.98 -5.29 -12.69
CA VAL A 25 2.38 -3.96 -12.51
C VAL A 25 3.40 -2.86 -12.78
N PHE A 26 4.70 -3.15 -12.58
CA PHE A 26 5.80 -2.21 -12.78
C PHE A 26 6.82 -2.77 -13.77
N ALA A 27 7.21 -1.98 -14.76
CA ALA A 27 8.22 -2.38 -15.76
C ALA A 27 9.63 -2.48 -15.16
N LYS A 28 9.93 -1.68 -14.13
CA LYS A 28 11.22 -1.63 -13.45
C LYS A 28 11.03 -1.52 -11.94
N PRO A 29 11.98 -2.05 -11.13
CA PRO A 29 11.94 -1.89 -9.67
C PRO A 29 11.90 -0.43 -9.21
N GLU A 30 12.56 0.47 -9.93
CA GLU A 30 12.58 1.91 -9.63
C GLU A 30 11.19 2.56 -9.76
N ASP A 31 10.35 2.08 -10.67
CA ASP A 31 8.98 2.55 -10.84
C ASP A 31 8.12 2.15 -9.63
N ALA A 32 8.30 0.94 -9.11
CA ALA A 32 7.66 0.49 -7.89
C ALA A 32 8.08 1.31 -6.66
N ILE A 33 9.39 1.66 -6.58
CA ILE A 33 9.91 2.54 -5.52
C ILE A 33 9.27 3.93 -5.64
N LEU A 34 9.24 4.51 -6.85
CA LEU A 34 8.61 5.80 -7.08
C LEU A 34 7.14 5.79 -6.69
N TYR A 35 6.41 4.75 -7.08
CA TYR A 35 4.99 4.59 -6.80
C TYR A 35 4.70 4.61 -5.29
N ARG A 36 5.35 3.72 -4.50
CA ARG A 36 5.14 3.70 -3.05
C ARG A 36 5.61 4.97 -2.35
N GLN A 37 6.71 5.60 -2.81
CA GLN A 37 7.18 6.88 -2.29
C GLN A 37 6.17 7.99 -2.55
N SER A 38 5.57 8.05 -3.74
CA SER A 38 4.57 9.05 -4.10
C SER A 38 3.33 8.93 -3.22
N ALA A 39 2.86 7.72 -2.96
CA ALA A 39 1.74 7.47 -2.05
C ALA A 39 2.06 7.96 -0.61
N TYR A 40 3.24 7.63 -0.09
CA TYR A 40 3.66 8.10 1.24
C TYR A 40 3.86 9.62 1.30
N VAL A 41 4.34 10.26 0.25
CA VAL A 41 4.45 11.72 0.15
C VAL A 41 3.06 12.37 0.20
N LEU A 42 2.08 11.83 -0.53
CA LEU A 42 0.70 12.30 -0.48
C LEU A 42 0.14 12.18 0.95
N MET A 43 0.24 10.99 1.55
CA MET A 43 -0.25 10.77 2.92
C MET A 43 0.39 11.75 3.91
N GLY A 44 1.71 11.90 3.89
CA GLY A 44 2.44 12.79 4.79
C GLY A 44 2.05 14.26 4.63
N ASN A 45 1.92 14.74 3.37
CA ASN A 45 1.48 16.10 3.09
C ASN A 45 0.06 16.37 3.61
N HIS A 46 -0.86 15.43 3.39
CA HIS A 46 -2.23 15.59 3.84
C HIS A 46 -2.39 15.45 5.36
N MET A 47 -1.58 14.61 6.02
CA MET A 47 -1.47 14.63 7.48
C MET A 47 -0.99 16.00 7.98
N GLY A 48 0.01 16.59 7.34
CA GLY A 48 0.48 17.94 7.65
C GLY A 48 -0.62 19.00 7.49
N ARG A 49 -1.44 18.91 6.43
CA ARG A 49 -2.57 19.82 6.20
C ARG A 49 -3.64 19.70 7.28
N ILE A 50 -4.02 18.47 7.68
CA ILE A 50 -4.95 18.25 8.79
C ILE A 50 -4.37 18.84 10.08
N ASN A 51 -3.09 18.57 10.39
CA ASN A 51 -2.45 19.12 11.57
C ASN A 51 -2.48 20.67 11.60
N ALA A 52 -2.26 21.32 10.46
CA ALA A 52 -2.34 22.78 10.36
C ALA A 52 -3.76 23.28 10.68
N GLN A 53 -4.79 22.65 10.13
CA GLN A 53 -6.18 23.00 10.43
C GLN A 53 -6.55 22.76 11.90
N LEU A 54 -6.10 21.63 12.47
CA LEU A 54 -6.35 21.33 13.89
C LEU A 54 -5.66 22.32 14.85
N LYS A 55 -4.66 23.08 14.41
CA LYS A 55 -3.98 24.13 15.18
C LYS A 55 -4.55 25.53 14.93
N ALA A 56 -5.39 25.71 13.94
CA ALA A 56 -6.00 26.99 13.61
C ALA A 56 -7.11 27.35 14.62
N ASP A 57 -7.31 28.64 14.85
CA ASP A 57 -8.40 29.15 15.69
C ASP A 57 -9.79 28.79 15.12
N LYS A 58 -9.89 28.74 13.79
CA LYS A 58 -11.10 28.36 13.05
C LYS A 58 -10.73 27.28 12.02
N PRO A 59 -10.79 25.99 12.38
CA PRO A 59 -10.49 24.90 11.46
C PRO A 59 -11.43 24.88 10.25
N ASP A 60 -10.89 24.77 9.04
CA ASP A 60 -11.66 24.49 7.83
C ASP A 60 -11.96 22.98 7.78
N LEU A 61 -13.16 22.62 8.19
CA LEU A 61 -13.61 21.22 8.21
C LEU A 61 -13.62 20.62 6.80
N ALA A 62 -13.97 21.37 5.77
CA ALA A 62 -13.98 20.86 4.40
C ALA A 62 -12.56 20.52 3.91
N ALA A 63 -11.56 21.33 4.27
CA ALA A 63 -10.15 21.03 3.99
C ALA A 63 -9.66 19.77 4.73
N ILE A 64 -10.08 19.58 5.99
CA ILE A 64 -9.80 18.36 6.78
C ILE A 64 -10.42 17.15 6.09
N GLN A 65 -11.70 17.21 5.73
CA GLN A 65 -12.42 16.11 5.08
C GLN A 65 -11.78 15.70 3.76
N ARG A 66 -11.43 16.66 2.90
CA ARG A 66 -10.71 16.39 1.64
C ARG A 66 -9.37 15.71 1.90
N SER A 67 -8.62 16.19 2.89
CA SER A 67 -7.31 15.63 3.21
C SER A 67 -7.42 14.20 3.77
N ALA A 68 -8.39 13.94 4.65
CA ALA A 68 -8.63 12.62 5.20
C ALA A 68 -9.04 11.60 4.11
N ALA A 69 -9.88 12.00 3.16
CA ALA A 69 -10.27 11.16 2.03
C ALA A 69 -9.07 10.82 1.12
N ILE A 70 -8.17 11.77 0.88
CA ILE A 70 -6.95 11.52 0.10
C ILE A 70 -6.01 10.57 0.84
N ILE A 71 -5.85 10.71 2.16
CA ILE A 71 -5.04 9.78 2.96
C ILE A 71 -5.64 8.38 2.91
N ASP A 72 -6.96 8.24 3.03
CA ASP A 72 -7.63 6.94 2.98
C ASP A 72 -7.38 6.26 1.63
N PHE A 73 -7.59 6.94 0.52
CA PHE A 73 -7.29 6.42 -0.80
C PHE A 73 -5.81 6.07 -0.96
N ALA A 74 -4.90 6.99 -0.64
CA ALA A 74 -3.46 6.80 -0.83
C ALA A 74 -2.88 5.69 0.06
N SER A 75 -3.49 5.41 1.21
CA SER A 75 -3.04 4.36 2.13
C SER A 75 -3.14 2.94 1.56
N GLN A 76 -3.92 2.76 0.51
CA GLN A 76 -4.14 1.48 -0.15
C GLN A 76 -3.03 1.13 -1.15
N LEU A 77 -2.32 2.13 -1.64
CA LEU A 77 -1.40 2.02 -2.77
C LEU A 77 -0.02 1.42 -2.43
N PRO A 78 0.66 1.77 -1.32
CA PRO A 78 2.07 1.42 -1.13
C PRO A 78 2.38 -0.07 -1.19
N GLY A 79 1.42 -0.92 -0.79
CA GLY A 79 1.58 -2.37 -0.76
C GLY A 79 1.98 -2.96 -2.11
N GLU A 80 1.42 -2.45 -3.20
CA GLU A 80 1.69 -2.89 -4.56
C GLU A 80 3.13 -2.61 -5.00
N GLY A 81 3.77 -1.59 -4.42
CA GLY A 81 5.13 -1.19 -4.75
C GLY A 81 6.24 -1.95 -4.00
N TYR A 82 5.90 -2.93 -3.15
CA TYR A 82 6.88 -3.79 -2.49
C TYR A 82 7.10 -5.08 -3.28
N ILE A 83 7.73 -4.97 -4.44
CA ILE A 83 8.05 -6.08 -5.34
C ILE A 83 9.52 -6.49 -5.22
N ALA A 84 9.84 -7.74 -5.60
CA ALA A 84 11.21 -8.24 -5.68
C ALA A 84 12.09 -7.34 -6.57
N GLY A 85 13.32 -7.09 -6.15
CA GLY A 85 14.27 -6.20 -6.83
C GLY A 85 14.15 -4.72 -6.41
N SER A 86 13.09 -4.32 -5.67
CA SER A 86 12.92 -2.94 -5.21
C SER A 86 13.40 -2.70 -3.76
N GLU A 87 14.18 -3.64 -3.20
CA GLU A 87 14.66 -3.61 -1.81
C GLU A 87 15.77 -2.58 -1.59
N THR A 88 16.70 -2.50 -2.53
CA THR A 88 17.95 -1.71 -2.38
C THR A 88 17.88 -0.33 -3.00
N GLY A 89 16.89 -0.08 -3.85
CA GLY A 89 16.69 1.22 -4.46
C GLY A 89 17.37 1.43 -5.81
N GLY A 90 18.35 0.64 -6.20
CA GLY A 90 19.01 0.81 -7.49
C GLY A 90 19.33 2.27 -7.82
N ALA A 91 18.84 2.76 -8.98
CA ALA A 91 18.96 4.14 -9.40
C ALA A 91 18.07 5.12 -8.61
N ARG A 92 17.09 4.63 -7.85
CA ARG A 92 16.22 5.43 -6.98
C ARG A 92 16.42 5.03 -5.51
N PRO A 93 17.00 5.89 -4.67
CA PRO A 93 17.19 5.60 -3.24
C PRO A 93 15.88 5.29 -2.53
N THR A 94 15.92 4.33 -1.61
CA THR A 94 14.79 4.02 -0.72
C THR A 94 15.25 4.00 0.74
N ARG A 95 14.38 4.53 1.62
CA ARG A 95 14.57 4.47 3.08
C ARG A 95 13.94 3.21 3.68
N ALA A 96 13.27 2.38 2.90
CA ALA A 96 12.76 1.11 3.38
C ALA A 96 13.94 0.19 3.74
N LYS A 97 13.85 -0.45 4.93
CA LYS A 97 14.79 -1.51 5.31
C LYS A 97 14.44 -2.78 4.52
N PRO A 98 15.43 -3.64 4.15
CA PRO A 98 15.15 -4.87 3.41
C PRO A 98 14.16 -5.82 4.10
N GLU A 99 14.08 -5.76 5.43
CA GLU A 99 13.19 -6.58 6.26
C GLU A 99 11.72 -6.36 5.92
N VAL A 100 11.35 -5.16 5.41
CA VAL A 100 9.97 -4.83 5.02
C VAL A 100 9.39 -5.79 3.99
N PHE A 101 10.25 -6.47 3.22
CA PHE A 101 9.83 -7.42 2.17
C PHE A 101 9.58 -8.84 2.69
N LYS A 102 9.99 -9.16 3.90
CA LYS A 102 10.03 -10.55 4.43
C LYS A 102 9.37 -10.70 5.79
N ASP A 103 9.35 -9.64 6.60
CA ASP A 103 8.84 -9.71 7.98
C ASP A 103 7.30 -9.66 7.98
N PRO A 104 6.61 -10.69 8.51
CA PRO A 104 5.15 -10.72 8.59
C PRO A 104 4.57 -9.57 9.40
N LYS A 105 5.34 -8.97 10.32
CA LYS A 105 4.95 -7.78 11.10
C LYS A 105 4.62 -6.57 10.22
N VAL A 106 5.18 -6.50 9.00
CA VAL A 106 4.84 -5.44 8.03
C VAL A 106 3.37 -5.47 7.67
N LYS A 107 2.83 -6.68 7.43
CA LYS A 107 1.40 -6.85 7.09
C LYS A 107 0.51 -6.45 8.27
N GLU A 108 0.90 -6.82 9.50
CA GLU A 108 0.19 -6.45 10.71
C GLU A 108 0.16 -4.92 10.91
N LEU A 109 1.35 -4.27 10.88
CA LEU A 109 1.45 -2.83 11.09
C LEU A 109 0.82 -2.03 9.95
N GLY A 110 0.92 -2.50 8.72
CA GLY A 110 0.24 -1.92 7.57
C GLY A 110 -1.28 -2.01 7.70
N GLY A 111 -1.81 -3.15 8.16
CA GLY A 111 -3.22 -3.34 8.45
C GLY A 111 -3.72 -2.37 9.52
N LYS A 112 -3.02 -2.29 10.66
CA LYS A 112 -3.35 -1.35 11.74
C LYS A 112 -3.33 0.11 11.26
N MET A 113 -2.33 0.49 10.48
CA MET A 113 -2.27 1.84 9.91
C MET A 113 -3.49 2.13 9.04
N ARG A 114 -3.90 1.20 8.19
CA ARG A 114 -5.09 1.36 7.35
C ARG A 114 -6.39 1.48 8.16
N GLU A 115 -6.55 0.68 9.21
CA GLU A 115 -7.69 0.78 10.13
C GLU A 115 -7.79 2.17 10.76
N GLU A 116 -6.66 2.71 11.26
CA GLU A 116 -6.65 4.04 11.87
C GLU A 116 -6.89 5.16 10.84
N VAL A 117 -6.44 5.00 9.59
CA VAL A 117 -6.74 5.92 8.49
C VAL A 117 -8.23 5.93 8.16
N VAL A 118 -8.87 4.77 8.07
CA VAL A 118 -10.33 4.66 7.83
C VAL A 118 -11.12 5.34 8.97
N LYS A 119 -10.71 5.14 10.22
CA LYS A 119 -11.31 5.82 11.37
C LYS A 119 -11.13 7.35 11.29
N LEU A 120 -9.96 7.82 10.84
CA LEU A 120 -9.71 9.26 10.64
C LEU A 120 -10.64 9.84 9.56
N ALA A 121 -10.83 9.13 8.45
CA ALA A 121 -11.75 9.55 7.39
C ALA A 121 -13.19 9.59 7.90
N ALA A 122 -13.60 8.60 8.71
CA ALA A 122 -14.93 8.56 9.34
C ALA A 122 -15.13 9.70 10.34
N ALA A 123 -14.15 9.96 11.22
CA ALA A 123 -14.20 11.08 12.16
C ALA A 123 -14.28 12.42 11.44
N ALA A 124 -13.49 12.62 10.38
CA ALA A 124 -13.54 13.83 9.55
C ALA A 124 -14.93 14.01 8.92
N LYS A 125 -15.54 12.95 8.41
CA LYS A 125 -16.90 12.96 7.86
C LYS A 125 -17.94 13.36 8.92
N GLY A 126 -17.77 12.90 10.17
CA GLY A 126 -18.62 13.26 11.31
C GLY A 126 -18.54 14.71 11.73
N GLY A 127 -17.44 15.41 11.46
CA GLY A 127 -17.29 16.86 11.63
C GLY A 127 -16.94 17.33 13.04
N ASP A 128 -16.83 16.45 14.02
CA ASP A 128 -16.42 16.81 15.39
C ASP A 128 -14.88 16.99 15.44
N ILE A 129 -14.44 18.24 15.63
CA ILE A 129 -13.01 18.60 15.67
C ILE A 129 -12.27 17.89 16.83
N ALA A 130 -12.92 17.66 17.97
CA ALA A 130 -12.30 16.96 19.09
C ALA A 130 -12.06 15.49 18.77
N ALA A 131 -13.05 14.81 18.18
CA ALA A 131 -12.92 13.44 17.70
C ALA A 131 -11.86 13.31 16.59
N ILE A 132 -11.85 14.26 15.64
CA ILE A 132 -10.82 14.29 14.57
C ILE A 132 -9.42 14.43 15.18
N ARG A 133 -9.24 15.30 16.16
CA ARG A 133 -7.94 15.51 16.82
C ARG A 133 -7.45 14.25 17.53
N ALA A 134 -8.35 13.57 18.26
CA ALA A 134 -8.02 12.32 18.94
C ALA A 134 -7.58 11.26 17.92
N GLN A 135 -8.39 11.04 16.88
CA GLN A 135 -8.12 10.02 15.85
C GLN A 135 -6.88 10.35 15.01
N PHE A 136 -6.61 11.63 14.75
CA PHE A 136 -5.38 12.08 14.10
C PHE A 136 -4.13 11.62 14.87
N GLY A 137 -4.17 11.72 16.21
CA GLY A 137 -3.10 11.25 17.08
C GLY A 137 -2.87 9.74 16.95
N GLU A 138 -3.94 8.92 16.97
CA GLU A 138 -3.85 7.47 16.81
C GLU A 138 -3.32 7.08 15.42
N THR A 139 -3.78 7.75 14.37
CA THR A 139 -3.26 7.57 13.02
C THR A 139 -1.76 7.87 12.94
N GLY A 140 -1.31 8.96 13.58
CA GLY A 140 0.11 9.30 13.65
C GLY A 140 0.96 8.23 14.36
N LYS A 141 0.46 7.67 15.47
CA LYS A 141 1.11 6.57 16.20
C LYS A 141 1.24 5.31 15.35
N SER A 142 0.22 4.96 14.58
CA SER A 142 0.26 3.79 13.69
C SER A 142 1.29 3.93 12.58
N CYS A 143 1.41 5.13 11.99
CA CYS A 143 2.46 5.45 11.01
C CYS A 143 3.86 5.31 11.64
N LYS A 144 4.04 5.87 12.84
CA LYS A 144 5.32 5.82 13.56
C LYS A 144 5.73 4.37 13.88
N ALA A 145 4.81 3.53 14.30
CA ALA A 145 5.10 2.14 14.64
C ALA A 145 5.74 1.35 13.47
N CYS A 146 5.30 1.60 12.22
CA CYS A 146 5.93 1.01 11.05
C CYS A 146 7.29 1.66 10.75
N HIS A 147 7.40 2.99 10.86
CA HIS A 147 8.64 3.72 10.60
C HIS A 147 9.77 3.29 11.54
N ASP A 148 9.51 3.14 12.83
CA ASP A 148 10.52 2.74 13.82
C ASP A 148 11.12 1.34 13.51
N ASN A 149 10.34 0.45 12.94
CA ASN A 149 10.78 -0.91 12.62
C ASN A 149 11.44 -0.99 11.24
N PHE A 150 10.87 -0.34 10.22
CA PHE A 150 11.13 -0.64 8.81
C PHE A 150 11.65 0.54 7.97
N ARG A 151 11.87 1.71 8.57
CA ARG A 151 12.43 2.86 7.88
C ARG A 151 13.84 3.17 8.40
N LYS A 152 14.78 3.45 7.50
CA LYS A 152 16.10 4.01 7.82
C LYS A 152 15.97 5.48 8.19
N ASP A 153 16.87 5.95 9.03
CA ASP A 153 16.97 7.36 9.43
C ASP A 153 17.36 8.26 8.25
#